data_e977cfdcad959c024102f735d00da35c
#
_entry.id   e977cfdcad959c024102f735d00da35c
#
_cell.length_a   1.000
_cell.length_b   1.000
_cell.length_c   1.000
_cell.angle_alpha   90.00
_cell.angle_beta   90.00
_cell.angle_gamma   90.00
#
_symmetry.space_group_name_H-M   'P 1'
#
loop_
_entity.id
_entity.type
_entity.pdbx_description
1 polymer ?
#
loop_
_entity_poly.entity_id
_entity_poly.type
_entity_poly.pdbx_seq_one_letter_code
_entity_poly.pdbx_strand_id
1 'polypeptide(L)'
;MNSIPSDDQAVERTYERTWDEIEQMLTRAETKRNQWKKWFEACKSSGDREGMKEAARNHKALDGVIKTLRWTLGEVGVGDPLD
;
A
#
# COMPACT_ATOMS: atom_id res chain seq x y z
N MET A 1 -16.68 10.51 -21.62
CA MET A 1 -16.28 10.62 -20.96
C MET A 1 -15.80 10.91 -20.34
N ASN A 2 -15.43 10.94 -20.30
CA ASN A 2 -14.95 11.26 -19.64
C ASN A 2 -14.28 11.63 -19.02
N SER A 3 -14.52 11.42 -18.96
CA SER A 3 -13.80 12.04 -18.51
C SER A 3 -12.99 12.10 -17.61
N ILE A 4 -12.34 12.28 -17.77
CA ILE A 4 -11.39 12.50 -16.78
C ILE A 4 -11.45 13.92 -16.37
N PRO A 5 -12.42 14.21 -15.63
CA PRO A 5 -12.65 15.57 -15.20
C PRO A 5 -11.50 16.07 -14.34
N SER A 6 -10.84 15.16 -13.67
CA SER A 6 -9.79 15.57 -12.77
C SER A 6 -8.66 16.31 -13.45
N ASP A 7 -8.52 16.16 -14.76
CA ASP A 7 -7.47 16.88 -15.45
C ASP A 7 -7.71 18.37 -15.47
N ASP A 8 -8.98 18.74 -15.48
CA ASP A 8 -9.33 20.14 -15.49
C ASP A 8 -9.39 20.71 -14.10
N GLN A 9 -9.41 19.85 -13.12
CA GLN A 9 -9.45 20.28 -11.74
C GLN A 9 -8.06 20.63 -11.29
N ALA A 10 -7.89 21.79 -10.73
CA ALA A 10 -6.62 22.18 -10.17
C ALA A 10 -6.37 21.30 -8.96
N VAL A 11 -5.47 20.37 -9.09
CA VAL A 11 -5.03 19.57 -7.97
C VAL A 11 -3.86 20.30 -7.33
N GLU A 12 -4.06 20.72 -6.10
CA GLU A 12 -3.00 21.43 -5.38
C GLU A 12 -2.02 20.43 -4.81
N ARG A 13 -0.73 20.66 -5.06
CA ARG A 13 0.34 19.83 -4.52
C ARG A 13 1.37 20.73 -3.91
N THR A 14 1.70 20.47 -2.65
CA THR A 14 2.70 21.28 -1.96
C THR A 14 4.12 20.83 -2.30
N TYR A 15 4.29 19.58 -2.71
CA TYR A 15 5.61 18.97 -2.93
C TYR A 15 6.49 19.04 -1.69
N GLU A 16 5.86 19.07 -0.50
CA GLU A 16 6.56 19.29 0.75
C GLU A 16 6.63 18.07 1.66
N ARG A 17 6.32 16.87 1.13
CA ARG A 17 6.50 15.66 1.94
C ARG A 17 7.98 15.44 2.22
N THR A 18 8.31 15.34 3.50
CA THR A 18 9.70 15.07 3.89
C THR A 18 10.00 13.60 3.74
N TRP A 19 11.27 13.28 3.60
CA TRP A 19 11.69 11.87 3.59
C TRP A 19 11.26 11.16 4.86
N ASP A 20 11.27 11.87 5.99
CA ASP A 20 10.84 11.30 7.25
C ASP A 20 9.35 10.92 7.24
N GLU A 21 8.52 11.77 6.66
CA GLU A 21 7.09 11.47 6.53
C GLU A 21 6.87 10.24 5.65
N ILE A 22 7.64 10.11 4.58
CA ILE A 22 7.55 8.96 3.69
C ILE A 22 8.01 7.68 4.40
N GLU A 23 9.09 7.79 5.18
CA GLU A 23 9.56 6.66 6.00
C GLU A 23 8.50 6.21 7.00
N GLN A 24 7.83 7.15 7.64
CA GLN A 24 6.76 6.84 8.58
C GLN A 24 5.60 6.14 7.88
N MET A 25 5.25 6.60 6.70
CA MET A 25 4.19 5.96 5.92
C MET A 25 4.56 4.52 5.58
N LEU A 26 5.83 4.28 5.21
CA LEU A 26 6.31 2.93 4.93
C LEU A 26 6.18 2.04 6.17
N THR A 27 6.61 2.54 7.32
CA THR A 27 6.51 1.78 8.57
C THR A 27 5.06 1.42 8.88
N ARG A 28 4.15 2.38 8.71
CA ARG A 28 2.72 2.14 8.94
C ARG A 28 2.17 1.10 7.97
N ALA A 29 2.59 1.16 6.72
CA ALA A 29 2.13 0.20 5.71
C ALA A 29 2.62 -1.21 6.05
N GLU A 30 3.87 -1.33 6.49
CA GLU A 30 4.43 -2.62 6.90
C GLU A 30 3.69 -3.20 8.10
N THR A 31 3.36 -2.35 9.06
CA THR A 31 2.59 -2.77 10.23
C THR A 31 1.21 -3.27 9.83
N LYS A 32 0.54 -2.53 8.94
CA LYS A 32 -0.78 -2.93 8.45
C LYS A 32 -0.71 -4.25 7.69
N ARG A 33 0.32 -4.43 6.86
CA ARG A 33 0.48 -5.68 6.12
C ARG A 33 0.64 -6.86 7.07
N ASN A 34 1.41 -6.68 8.14
CA ASN A 34 1.58 -7.72 9.15
C ASN A 34 0.28 -8.04 9.87
N GLN A 35 -0.53 -7.04 10.14
CA GLN A 35 -1.84 -7.24 10.77
C GLN A 35 -2.75 -8.09 9.86
N TRP A 36 -2.77 -7.80 8.57
CA TRP A 36 -3.58 -8.59 7.63
C TRP A 36 -3.06 -10.00 7.48
N LYS A 37 -1.75 -10.19 7.54
CA LYS A 37 -1.16 -11.52 7.51
C LYS A 37 -1.61 -12.34 8.72
N LYS A 38 -1.58 -11.74 9.89
CA LYS A 38 -2.04 -12.40 11.11
C LYS A 38 -3.52 -12.72 11.05
N TRP A 39 -4.31 -11.80 10.52
CA TRP A 39 -5.74 -12.02 10.37
C TRP A 39 -6.02 -13.16 9.39
N PHE A 40 -5.26 -13.21 8.30
CA PHE A 40 -5.37 -14.32 7.36
C PHE A 40 -5.14 -15.68 8.06
N GLU A 41 -4.09 -15.76 8.87
CA GLU A 41 -3.79 -17.00 9.59
C GLU A 41 -4.89 -17.36 10.59
N ALA A 42 -5.44 -16.37 11.27
CA ALA A 42 -6.53 -16.60 12.21
C ALA A 42 -7.79 -17.10 11.48
N CYS A 43 -8.13 -16.50 10.36
CA CYS A 43 -9.27 -16.92 9.56
C CYS A 43 -9.07 -18.32 9.00
N LYS A 44 -7.84 -18.64 8.59
CA LYS A 44 -7.50 -19.95 8.09
C LYS A 44 -7.72 -21.00 9.19
N SER A 45 -7.28 -20.70 10.40
CA SER A 45 -7.43 -21.63 11.52
C SER A 45 -8.89 -21.86 11.89
N SER A 46 -9.74 -20.86 11.71
CA SER A 46 -11.15 -20.96 12.07
C SER A 46 -12.02 -21.39 10.88
N GLY A 47 -11.44 -21.53 9.70
CA GLY A 47 -12.20 -21.93 8.50
C GLY A 47 -13.04 -20.80 7.90
N ASP A 48 -12.71 -19.55 8.24
CA ASP A 48 -13.42 -18.39 7.72
C ASP A 48 -12.87 -18.01 6.33
N ARG A 49 -13.51 -18.54 5.30
CA ARG A 49 -13.06 -18.32 3.93
C ARG A 49 -13.18 -16.88 3.47
N GLU A 50 -14.26 -16.21 3.86
CA GLU A 50 -14.45 -14.81 3.45
C GLU A 50 -13.44 -13.91 4.11
N GLY A 51 -13.15 -14.16 5.38
CA GLY A 51 -12.11 -13.44 6.09
C GLY A 51 -10.75 -13.65 5.46
N MET A 52 -10.44 -14.87 5.02
CA MET A 52 -9.19 -15.17 4.33
C MET A 52 -9.06 -14.37 3.03
N LYS A 53 -10.13 -14.32 2.25
CA LYS A 53 -10.13 -13.58 0.98
C LYS A 53 -9.91 -12.09 1.22
N GLU A 54 -10.60 -11.53 2.19
CA GLU A 54 -10.45 -10.12 2.54
C GLU A 54 -9.02 -9.83 2.97
N ALA A 55 -8.48 -10.66 3.86
CA ALA A 55 -7.12 -10.48 4.36
C ALA A 55 -6.10 -10.58 3.22
N ALA A 56 -6.28 -11.55 2.32
CA ALA A 56 -5.37 -11.71 1.19
C ALA A 56 -5.40 -10.50 0.26
N ARG A 57 -6.58 -9.96 -0.02
CA ARG A 57 -6.71 -8.78 -0.87
C ARG A 57 -6.02 -7.57 -0.25
N ASN A 58 -6.24 -7.36 1.04
CA ASN A 58 -5.64 -6.21 1.72
C ASN A 58 -4.13 -6.37 1.87
N HIS A 59 -3.67 -7.57 2.14
CA HIS A 59 -2.24 -7.85 2.20
C HIS A 59 -1.58 -7.54 0.85
N LYS A 60 -2.19 -7.99 -0.24
CA LYS A 60 -1.64 -7.77 -1.58
C LYS A 60 -1.64 -6.29 -1.95
N ALA A 61 -2.70 -5.57 -1.60
CA ALA A 61 -2.76 -4.13 -1.86
C ALA A 61 -1.62 -3.40 -1.15
N LEU A 62 -1.34 -3.80 0.09
CA LEU A 62 -0.26 -3.20 0.86
C LEU A 62 1.13 -3.55 0.33
N ASP A 63 1.29 -4.72 -0.29
CA ASP A 63 2.55 -5.03 -0.96
C ASP A 63 2.87 -3.99 -2.02
N GLY A 64 1.87 -3.59 -2.80
CA GLY A 64 2.05 -2.54 -3.80
C GLY A 64 2.39 -1.19 -3.20
N VAL A 65 1.70 -0.83 -2.11
CA VAL A 65 1.99 0.42 -1.40
C VAL A 65 3.43 0.43 -0.88
N ILE A 66 3.84 -0.66 -0.25
CA ILE A 66 5.18 -0.78 0.32
C ILE A 66 6.24 -0.69 -0.78
N LYS A 67 6.04 -1.41 -1.86
CA LYS A 67 6.99 -1.38 -2.97
C LYS A 67 7.13 0.04 -3.53
N THR A 68 6.00 0.75 -3.69
CA THR A 68 6.02 2.11 -4.20
C THR A 68 6.74 3.06 -3.25
N LEU A 69 6.51 2.91 -1.94
CA LEU A 69 7.18 3.77 -0.97
C LEU A 69 8.68 3.52 -0.93
N ARG A 70 9.10 2.27 -1.03
CA ARG A 70 10.52 1.93 -1.09
C ARG A 70 11.17 2.48 -2.35
N TRP A 71 10.47 2.39 -3.47
CA TRP A 71 10.92 2.97 -4.73
C TRP A 71 11.05 4.50 -4.59
N THR A 72 10.08 5.14 -3.99
CA THR A 72 10.07 6.58 -3.77
C THR A 72 11.26 7.02 -2.94
N LEU A 73 11.63 6.21 -1.94
CA LEU A 73 12.77 6.49 -1.07
C LEU A 73 14.11 6.19 -1.76
N GLY A 74 14.06 5.60 -2.94
CA GLY A 74 15.30 5.25 -3.65
C GLY A 74 16.03 4.06 -3.05
N GLU A 75 15.28 3.14 -2.42
CA GLU A 75 15.90 1.97 -1.82
C GLU A 75 16.58 1.13 -2.90
N VAL A 76 17.85 0.80 -2.66
CA VAL A 76 18.66 0.03 -3.62
C VAL A 76 18.06 -1.36 -3.79
N GLY A 77 17.92 -1.78 -5.04
CA GLY A 77 17.42 -3.12 -5.35
C GLY A 77 15.92 -3.19 -5.58
N VAL A 78 15.21 -2.10 -5.36
CA VAL A 78 13.78 -2.05 -5.62
C VAL A 78 13.56 -1.63 -7.07
N GLY A 79 12.86 -2.48 -7.81
CA GLY A 79 12.55 -2.19 -9.21
C GLY A 79 11.33 -1.30 -9.36
N ASP A 80 10.92 -1.14 -10.62
CA ASP A 80 9.75 -0.34 -10.95
C ASP A 80 8.50 -0.95 -10.30
N PRO A 81 7.77 -0.19 -9.46
CA PRO A 81 6.60 -0.76 -8.79
C PRO A 81 5.43 -1.06 -9.73
N LEU A 82 5.51 -0.61 -10.98
CA LEU A 82 4.45 -0.87 -11.95
C LEU A 82 4.70 -2.10 -12.81
N ASP A 83 5.85 -2.72 -12.66
CA ASP A 83 6.18 -3.95 -13.41
C ASP A 83 5.57 -5.20 -12.80
#